data_68df54b3306d50a18d36e067414408af
#
_entry.id   68df54b3306d50a18d36e067414408af
#
_cell.length_a   1.000
_cell.length_b   1.000
_cell.length_c   1.000
_cell.angle_alpha   90.00
_cell.angle_beta   90.00
_cell.angle_gamma   90.00
#
_symmetry.space_group_name_H-M   'P 1'
#
loop_
_entity.id
_entity.type
_entity.pdbx_description
1 polymer ?
#
loop_
_entity_poly.entity_id
_entity_poly.type
_entity_poly.pdbx_seq_one_letter_code
_entity_poly.pdbx_strand_id
1 'polypeptide(L)'
;MYYINGDIYEGGWKYNWREGEGTMYYNNGDIYKGNYSFDKMKGKGEYYYINGDRYEGDFVDNLKEGKGKAIFINGSRYEGEWKNDMKEGKGIFYYINGNKYDGEWKNDKKEGKGIGYYSDGGRYEGDFKNDMRDGEGIFYYNNGDREMGNYIFDQRWRQHVSLSVNGFVTFRFYYFVNPNL
;
A
#
# COMPACT_ATOMS: atom_id res chain seq x y z
N MET A 1 3.75 15.29 31.11
CA MET A 1 3.62 14.10 31.99
C MET A 1 4.73 13.11 31.65
N TYR A 2 5.45 12.67 32.67
CA TYR A 2 6.48 11.62 32.53
C TYR A 2 5.94 10.32 33.08
N TYR A 3 5.97 9.25 32.32
CA TYR A 3 5.51 7.93 32.72
C TYR A 3 6.66 7.08 33.26
N ILE A 4 6.35 6.10 34.09
CA ILE A 4 7.34 5.18 34.70
C ILE A 4 8.11 4.36 33.66
N ASN A 5 7.47 4.04 32.53
CA ASN A 5 8.08 3.32 31.41
C ASN A 5 9.02 4.18 30.54
N GLY A 6 9.18 5.48 30.87
CA GLY A 6 10.03 6.41 30.15
C GLY A 6 9.34 7.18 29.04
N ASP A 7 8.05 6.93 28.77
CA ASP A 7 7.28 7.74 27.83
C ASP A 7 7.05 9.16 28.37
N ILE A 8 6.92 10.14 27.48
CA ILE A 8 6.63 11.54 27.81
C ILE A 8 5.45 11.99 26.99
N TYR A 9 4.42 12.53 27.65
CA TYR A 9 3.29 13.15 26.99
C TYR A 9 3.24 14.66 27.25
N GLU A 10 3.05 15.41 26.16
CA GLU A 10 2.84 16.85 26.15
C GLU A 10 1.55 17.16 25.38
N GLY A 11 0.50 17.65 26.07
CA GLY A 11 -0.78 17.90 25.41
C GLY A 11 -1.93 18.12 26.36
N GLY A 12 -3.14 18.10 25.81
CA GLY A 12 -4.39 18.34 26.49
C GLY A 12 -4.80 17.19 27.42
N TRP A 13 -5.47 17.55 28.52
CA TRP A 13 -6.01 16.62 29.51
C TRP A 13 -7.43 17.02 29.89
N LYS A 14 -8.29 16.02 30.02
CA LYS A 14 -9.65 16.19 30.53
C LYS A 14 -10.05 14.98 31.37
N TYR A 15 -10.48 15.20 32.61
CA TYR A 15 -10.87 14.13 33.56
C TYR A 15 -9.80 13.02 33.68
N ASN A 16 -8.52 13.40 33.74
CA ASN A 16 -7.35 12.52 33.81
C ASN A 16 -7.09 11.67 32.55
N TRP A 17 -7.80 11.91 31.44
CA TRP A 17 -7.54 11.31 30.14
C TRP A 17 -6.81 12.29 29.23
N ARG A 18 -5.89 11.79 28.39
CA ARG A 18 -5.36 12.58 27.27
C ARG A 18 -6.51 12.92 26.34
N GLU A 19 -6.68 14.20 26.05
CA GLU A 19 -7.80 14.70 25.26
C GLU A 19 -7.36 15.90 24.43
N GLY A 20 -7.82 15.98 23.16
CA GLY A 20 -7.41 17.03 22.23
C GLY A 20 -6.03 16.80 21.65
N GLU A 21 -5.35 17.87 21.22
CA GLU A 21 -4.04 17.78 20.61
C GLU A 21 -2.95 17.44 21.64
N GLY A 22 -2.00 16.60 21.20
CA GLY A 22 -0.86 16.23 22.04
C GLY A 22 0.25 15.52 21.27
N THR A 23 1.40 15.46 21.93
CA THR A 23 2.58 14.73 21.46
C THR A 23 2.97 13.67 22.49
N MET A 24 3.14 12.44 22.02
CA MET A 24 3.71 11.34 22.79
C MET A 24 5.10 11.04 22.28
N TYR A 25 6.06 11.08 23.16
CA TYR A 25 7.41 10.57 22.93
C TYR A 25 7.50 9.22 23.62
N TYR A 26 7.58 8.18 22.83
CA TYR A 26 7.70 6.82 23.36
C TYR A 26 9.14 6.49 23.74
N ASN A 27 9.34 5.68 24.76
CA ASN A 27 10.65 5.25 25.22
C ASN A 27 11.46 4.47 24.17
N ASN A 28 10.77 3.85 23.19
CA ASN A 28 11.41 3.18 22.05
C ASN A 28 11.93 4.16 20.98
N GLY A 29 11.71 5.47 21.14
CA GLY A 29 12.13 6.51 20.21
C GLY A 29 11.09 6.89 19.16
N ASP A 30 9.94 6.24 19.12
CA ASP A 30 8.83 6.67 18.27
C ASP A 30 8.21 7.98 18.79
N ILE A 31 7.55 8.73 17.90
CA ILE A 31 6.84 9.95 18.26
C ILE A 31 5.46 9.94 17.58
N TYR A 32 4.41 10.20 18.34
CA TYR A 32 3.10 10.51 17.80
C TYR A 32 2.74 11.97 18.07
N LYS A 33 2.22 12.66 17.05
CA LYS A 33 1.66 14.01 17.15
C LYS A 33 0.26 14.00 16.56
N GLY A 34 -0.75 14.37 17.35
CA GLY A 34 -2.11 14.37 16.84
C GLY A 34 -3.15 14.44 17.95
N ASN A 35 -4.37 14.06 17.59
CA ASN A 35 -5.49 14.15 18.48
C ASN A 35 -5.63 12.90 19.36
N TYR A 36 -6.05 13.13 20.60
CA TYR A 36 -6.40 12.12 21.59
C TYR A 36 -7.83 12.25 22.01
N SER A 37 -8.48 11.12 22.30
CA SER A 37 -9.76 11.06 23.00
C SER A 37 -9.77 9.83 23.90
N PHE A 38 -10.05 10.03 25.19
CA PHE A 38 -10.02 8.98 26.22
C PHE A 38 -8.73 8.15 26.18
N ASP A 39 -7.55 8.82 26.20
CA ASP A 39 -6.20 8.23 26.13
C ASP A 39 -5.83 7.53 24.82
N LYS A 40 -6.68 7.54 23.82
CA LYS A 40 -6.41 6.89 22.53
C LYS A 40 -6.16 7.90 21.42
N MET A 41 -5.23 7.58 20.53
CA MET A 41 -5.06 8.31 19.28
C MET A 41 -6.35 8.24 18.49
N LYS A 42 -6.86 9.40 18.04
CA LYS A 42 -8.13 9.50 17.31
C LYS A 42 -8.13 10.72 16.38
N GLY A 43 -8.72 10.55 15.18
CA GLY A 43 -8.72 11.61 14.17
C GLY A 43 -7.39 11.76 13.48
N LYS A 44 -7.02 12.98 13.08
CA LYS A 44 -5.77 13.22 12.35
C LYS A 44 -4.55 13.17 13.26
N GLY A 45 -3.47 12.57 12.74
CA GLY A 45 -2.19 12.53 13.44
C GLY A 45 -1.03 12.14 12.53
N GLU A 46 0.17 12.33 13.06
CA GLU A 46 1.44 11.95 12.46
C GLU A 46 2.17 10.99 13.40
N TYR A 47 2.64 9.88 12.88
CA TYR A 47 3.45 8.92 13.62
C TYR A 47 4.83 8.81 12.98
N TYR A 48 5.86 9.05 13.76
CA TYR A 48 7.26 8.96 13.37
C TYR A 48 7.87 7.75 14.05
N TYR A 49 8.29 6.78 13.27
CA TYR A 49 8.93 5.57 13.75
C TYR A 49 10.42 5.78 13.93
N ILE A 50 11.03 5.16 14.94
CA ILE A 50 12.47 5.23 15.17
C ILE A 50 13.30 4.73 13.98
N ASN A 51 12.75 3.82 13.17
CA ASN A 51 13.39 3.33 11.95
C ASN A 51 13.42 4.35 10.80
N GLY A 52 12.80 5.53 10.97
CA GLY A 52 12.71 6.60 9.97
C GLY A 52 11.47 6.56 9.07
N ASP A 53 10.61 5.56 9.23
CA ASP A 53 9.30 5.56 8.56
C ASP A 53 8.40 6.66 9.17
N ARG A 54 7.42 7.11 8.40
CA ARG A 54 6.42 8.09 8.85
C ARG A 54 5.05 7.71 8.32
N TYR A 55 4.04 7.93 9.16
CA TYR A 55 2.63 7.87 8.76
C TYR A 55 1.95 9.19 9.08
N GLU A 56 1.09 9.65 8.18
CA GLU A 56 0.21 10.81 8.34
C GLU A 56 -1.18 10.42 7.89
N GLY A 57 -2.18 10.52 8.78
CA GLY A 57 -3.54 10.09 8.41
C GLY A 57 -4.50 10.02 9.58
N ASP A 58 -5.55 9.25 9.35
CA ASP A 58 -6.59 9.03 10.35
C ASP A 58 -6.21 7.91 11.32
N PHE A 59 -6.61 8.09 12.58
CA PHE A 59 -6.47 7.12 13.66
C PHE A 59 -7.82 6.87 14.34
N VAL A 60 -8.08 5.64 14.69
CA VAL A 60 -9.19 5.23 15.56
C VAL A 60 -8.66 4.22 16.56
N ASP A 61 -8.87 4.51 17.84
CA ASP A 61 -8.48 3.63 18.95
C ASP A 61 -7.02 3.15 18.91
N ASN A 62 -6.08 4.07 18.58
CA ASN A 62 -4.64 3.85 18.42
C ASN A 62 -4.21 3.14 17.12
N LEU A 63 -5.13 2.79 16.22
CA LEU A 63 -4.84 2.13 14.95
C LEU A 63 -4.99 3.09 13.78
N LYS A 64 -4.17 2.91 12.73
CA LYS A 64 -4.37 3.60 11.45
C LYS A 64 -5.69 3.12 10.85
N GLU A 65 -6.53 4.10 10.48
CA GLU A 65 -7.87 3.84 9.97
C GLU A 65 -8.20 4.93 8.93
N GLY A 66 -9.12 4.64 7.99
CA GLY A 66 -9.54 5.63 7.02
C GLY A 66 -8.46 5.99 6.00
N LYS A 67 -8.19 7.27 5.75
CA LYS A 67 -7.22 7.71 4.75
C LYS A 67 -5.89 8.11 5.39
N GLY A 68 -4.80 7.67 4.78
CA GLY A 68 -3.47 8.03 5.25
C GLY A 68 -2.37 7.82 4.23
N LYS A 69 -1.23 8.40 4.55
CA LYS A 69 0.00 8.34 3.77
C LYS A 69 1.13 7.77 4.64
N ALA A 70 1.75 6.70 4.17
CA ALA A 70 2.99 6.18 4.75
C ALA A 70 4.17 6.53 3.85
N ILE A 71 5.27 6.97 4.45
CA ILE A 71 6.56 7.21 3.79
C ILE A 71 7.56 6.31 4.49
N PHE A 72 8.22 5.47 3.70
CA PHE A 72 9.21 4.52 4.21
C PHE A 72 10.63 5.10 4.08
N ILE A 73 11.52 4.71 5.00
CA ILE A 73 12.91 5.16 5.02
C ILE A 73 13.63 4.89 3.69
N ASN A 74 13.24 3.85 2.97
CA ASN A 74 13.80 3.53 1.65
C ASN A 74 13.31 4.46 0.52
N GLY A 75 12.45 5.47 0.81
CA GLY A 75 11.90 6.40 -0.16
C GLY A 75 10.62 5.93 -0.87
N SER A 76 10.17 4.71 -0.64
CA SER A 76 8.85 4.26 -1.10
C SER A 76 7.74 4.95 -0.31
N ARG A 77 6.53 5.03 -0.88
CA ARG A 77 5.38 5.59 -0.15
C ARG A 77 4.08 4.93 -0.57
N TYR A 78 3.12 4.92 0.35
CA TYR A 78 1.74 4.51 0.12
C TYR A 78 0.79 5.66 0.43
N GLU A 79 -0.20 5.86 -0.41
CA GLU A 79 -1.28 6.84 -0.22
C GLU A 79 -2.61 6.13 -0.48
N GLY A 80 -3.46 5.96 0.54
CA GLY A 80 -4.68 5.18 0.37
C GLY A 80 -5.47 4.96 1.64
N GLU A 81 -6.31 3.94 1.59
CA GLU A 81 -7.17 3.53 2.68
C GLU A 81 -6.43 2.57 3.62
N TRP A 82 -6.77 2.68 4.91
CA TRP A 82 -6.21 1.90 6.00
C TRP A 82 -7.32 1.32 6.85
N LYS A 83 -7.10 0.15 7.37
CA LYS A 83 -7.99 -0.50 8.34
C LYS A 83 -7.18 -1.35 9.31
N ASN A 84 -7.31 -1.09 10.61
CA ASN A 84 -6.57 -1.80 11.66
C ASN A 84 -5.06 -1.88 11.36
N ASP A 85 -4.42 -0.74 11.08
CA ASP A 85 -2.99 -0.59 10.73
C ASP A 85 -2.57 -1.18 9.37
N MET A 86 -3.43 -1.87 8.64
CA MET A 86 -3.14 -2.49 7.34
C MET A 86 -3.67 -1.64 6.18
N LYS A 87 -2.97 -1.70 5.04
CA LYS A 87 -3.49 -1.16 3.77
C LYS A 87 -4.73 -1.95 3.37
N GLU A 88 -5.81 -1.23 3.07
CA GLU A 88 -7.12 -1.80 2.72
C GLU A 88 -7.78 -0.92 1.68
N GLY A 89 -8.79 -1.45 0.95
CA GLY A 89 -9.55 -0.65 -0.02
C GLY A 89 -8.69 -0.14 -1.17
N LYS A 90 -8.86 1.13 -1.55
CA LYS A 90 -8.12 1.74 -2.67
C LYS A 90 -6.89 2.48 -2.21
N GLY A 91 -5.79 2.32 -2.96
CA GLY A 91 -4.56 3.04 -2.65
C GLY A 91 -3.49 2.91 -3.73
N ILE A 92 -2.53 3.83 -3.65
CA ILE A 92 -1.41 3.91 -4.58
C ILE A 92 -0.11 3.67 -3.80
N PHE A 93 0.68 2.72 -4.28
CA PHE A 93 2.03 2.48 -3.77
C PHE A 93 3.06 2.93 -4.82
N TYR A 94 3.96 3.80 -4.41
CA TYR A 94 5.08 4.26 -5.21
C TYR A 94 6.36 3.59 -4.69
N TYR A 95 7.00 2.81 -5.54
CA TYR A 95 8.24 2.10 -5.23
C TYR A 95 9.45 2.99 -5.51
N ILE A 96 10.53 2.80 -4.74
CA ILE A 96 11.79 3.54 -4.93
C ILE A 96 12.39 3.34 -6.33
N ASN A 97 12.14 2.20 -6.97
CA ASN A 97 12.62 1.89 -8.33
C ASN A 97 11.82 2.57 -9.46
N GLY A 98 10.88 3.46 -9.12
CA GLY A 98 10.03 4.17 -10.09
C GLY A 98 8.77 3.41 -10.51
N ASN A 99 8.59 2.17 -10.09
CA ASN A 99 7.32 1.47 -10.29
C ASN A 99 6.21 2.11 -9.45
N LYS A 100 4.97 1.88 -9.88
CA LYS A 100 3.78 2.29 -9.13
C LYS A 100 2.70 1.22 -9.23
N TYR A 101 1.98 0.99 -8.17
CA TYR A 101 0.73 0.24 -8.19
C TYR A 101 -0.43 1.14 -7.76
N ASP A 102 -1.52 1.11 -8.51
CA ASP A 102 -2.73 1.89 -8.29
C ASP A 102 -3.91 0.91 -8.34
N GLY A 103 -4.51 0.58 -7.21
CA GLY A 103 -5.54 -0.45 -7.19
C GLY A 103 -6.06 -0.80 -5.81
N GLU A 104 -6.63 -1.98 -5.73
CA GLU A 104 -7.25 -2.51 -4.51
C GLU A 104 -6.22 -3.21 -3.63
N TRP A 105 -6.42 -3.08 -2.32
CA TRP A 105 -5.59 -3.63 -1.26
C TRP A 105 -6.44 -4.39 -0.26
N LYS A 106 -5.91 -5.46 0.28
CA LYS A 106 -6.51 -6.23 1.35
C LYS A 106 -5.44 -6.81 2.26
N ASN A 107 -5.49 -6.47 3.55
CA ASN A 107 -4.51 -6.92 4.55
C ASN A 107 -3.06 -6.72 4.06
N ASP A 108 -2.70 -5.48 3.68
CA ASP A 108 -1.39 -5.08 3.16
C ASP A 108 -1.00 -5.62 1.78
N LYS A 109 -1.80 -6.46 1.14
CA LYS A 109 -1.51 -7.08 -0.15
C LYS A 109 -2.33 -6.46 -1.27
N LYS A 110 -1.77 -6.43 -2.48
CA LYS A 110 -2.52 -6.12 -3.69
C LYS A 110 -3.56 -7.22 -3.91
N GLU A 111 -4.79 -6.80 -4.14
CA GLU A 111 -5.95 -7.69 -4.32
C GLU A 111 -6.92 -7.04 -5.31
N GLY A 112 -7.79 -7.85 -5.96
CA GLY A 112 -8.81 -7.31 -6.85
C GLY A 112 -8.25 -6.63 -8.10
N LYS A 113 -8.85 -5.53 -8.52
CA LYS A 113 -8.46 -4.80 -9.73
C LYS A 113 -7.38 -3.77 -9.45
N GLY A 114 -6.42 -3.66 -10.36
CA GLY A 114 -5.37 -2.65 -10.25
C GLY A 114 -4.56 -2.45 -11.51
N ILE A 115 -3.71 -1.40 -11.45
CA ILE A 115 -2.78 -1.05 -12.52
C ILE A 115 -1.37 -1.01 -11.93
N GLY A 116 -0.51 -1.88 -12.45
CA GLY A 116 0.92 -1.82 -12.19
C GLY A 116 1.62 -1.02 -13.28
N TYR A 117 2.33 0.04 -12.91
CA TYR A 117 3.17 0.82 -13.82
C TYR A 117 4.64 0.45 -13.56
N TYR A 118 5.39 0.22 -14.60
CA TYR A 118 6.78 -0.19 -14.53
C TYR A 118 7.70 0.95 -14.99
N SER A 119 8.87 1.02 -14.42
CA SER A 119 9.85 2.08 -14.71
C SER A 119 10.37 2.08 -16.15
N ASP A 120 10.20 0.97 -16.87
CA ASP A 120 10.51 0.86 -18.30
C ASP A 120 9.43 1.43 -19.23
N GLY A 121 8.33 1.97 -18.65
CA GLY A 121 7.18 2.54 -19.37
C GLY A 121 6.08 1.53 -19.67
N GLY A 122 6.27 0.26 -19.34
CA GLY A 122 5.20 -0.74 -19.43
C GLY A 122 4.14 -0.56 -18.34
N ARG A 123 2.93 -1.10 -18.56
CA ARG A 123 1.92 -1.19 -17.53
C ARG A 123 1.08 -2.45 -17.67
N TYR A 124 0.60 -2.96 -16.55
CA TYR A 124 -0.36 -4.04 -16.48
C TYR A 124 -1.67 -3.51 -15.90
N GLU A 125 -2.79 -3.83 -16.52
CA GLU A 125 -4.14 -3.55 -16.03
C GLU A 125 -4.89 -4.87 -15.88
N GLY A 126 -5.31 -5.24 -14.67
CA GLY A 126 -5.99 -6.52 -14.49
C GLY A 126 -6.17 -6.94 -13.03
N ASP A 127 -6.33 -8.24 -12.86
CA ASP A 127 -6.57 -8.86 -11.57
C ASP A 127 -5.26 -9.11 -10.82
N PHE A 128 -5.33 -8.87 -9.51
CA PHE A 128 -4.28 -9.15 -8.54
C PHE A 128 -4.84 -10.03 -7.41
N LYS A 129 -4.00 -10.91 -6.90
CA LYS A 129 -4.27 -11.74 -5.74
C LYS A 129 -2.98 -11.99 -4.97
N ASN A 130 -2.97 -11.67 -3.67
CA ASN A 130 -1.79 -11.83 -2.82
C ASN A 130 -0.52 -11.23 -3.44
N ASP A 131 -0.57 -9.96 -3.90
CA ASP A 131 0.52 -9.20 -4.54
C ASP A 131 0.88 -9.59 -5.96
N MET A 132 0.38 -10.71 -6.49
CA MET A 132 0.69 -11.24 -7.82
C MET A 132 -0.45 -10.95 -8.80
N ARG A 133 -0.11 -10.85 -10.10
CA ARG A 133 -1.11 -10.88 -11.17
C ARG A 133 -1.74 -12.27 -11.20
N ASP A 134 -3.07 -12.32 -11.05
CA ASP A 134 -3.81 -13.58 -10.96
C ASP A 134 -5.25 -13.35 -11.44
N GLY A 135 -5.58 -13.86 -12.60
CA GLY A 135 -6.83 -13.61 -13.30
C GLY A 135 -6.60 -12.95 -14.67
N GLU A 136 -7.59 -12.23 -15.16
CA GLU A 136 -7.54 -11.57 -16.48
C GLU A 136 -6.77 -10.26 -16.42
N GLY A 137 -6.00 -9.97 -17.48
CA GLY A 137 -5.31 -8.71 -17.57
C GLY A 137 -4.75 -8.38 -18.95
N ILE A 138 -4.37 -7.13 -19.10
CA ILE A 138 -3.74 -6.58 -20.30
C ILE A 138 -2.39 -6.00 -19.89
N PHE A 139 -1.36 -6.43 -20.57
CA PHE A 139 -0.04 -5.82 -20.49
C PHE A 139 0.17 -4.89 -21.69
N TYR A 140 0.46 -3.64 -21.42
CA TYR A 140 0.84 -2.63 -22.42
C TYR A 140 2.33 -2.43 -22.35
N TYR A 141 3.00 -2.65 -23.47
CA TYR A 141 4.44 -2.47 -23.61
C TYR A 141 4.77 -1.01 -23.96
N ASN A 142 5.97 -0.58 -23.64
CA ASN A 142 6.44 0.78 -23.93
C ASN A 142 6.55 1.09 -25.44
N ASN A 143 6.63 0.06 -26.31
CA ASN A 143 6.64 0.19 -27.76
C ASN A 143 5.23 0.35 -28.37
N GLY A 144 4.18 0.39 -27.54
CA GLY A 144 2.78 0.51 -27.96
C GLY A 144 2.06 -0.82 -28.22
N ASP A 145 2.75 -1.94 -28.19
CA ASP A 145 2.11 -3.26 -28.27
C ASP A 145 1.33 -3.55 -26.98
N ARG A 146 0.36 -4.46 -27.08
CA ARG A 146 -0.37 -4.96 -25.91
C ARG A 146 -0.59 -6.46 -26.00
N GLU A 147 -0.67 -7.09 -24.86
CA GLU A 147 -0.94 -8.51 -24.71
C GLU A 147 -2.03 -8.75 -23.68
N MET A 148 -3.09 -9.45 -24.07
CA MET A 148 -4.25 -9.78 -23.24
C MET A 148 -4.29 -11.27 -22.96
N GLY A 149 -4.61 -11.64 -21.74
CA GLY A 149 -4.77 -13.04 -21.36
C GLY A 149 -4.89 -13.25 -19.87
N ASN A 150 -4.82 -14.51 -19.48
CA ASN A 150 -4.91 -14.92 -18.09
C ASN A 150 -3.53 -15.05 -17.47
N TYR A 151 -3.44 -14.69 -16.19
CA TYR A 151 -2.26 -14.82 -15.35
C TYR A 151 -2.56 -15.73 -14.18
N ILE A 152 -1.57 -16.52 -13.74
CA ILE A 152 -1.57 -17.26 -12.48
C ILE A 152 -0.20 -17.06 -11.83
N PHE A 153 -0.16 -16.56 -10.58
CA PHE A 153 1.07 -16.30 -9.84
C PHE A 153 2.12 -15.52 -10.66
N ASP A 154 1.72 -14.39 -11.25
CA ASP A 154 2.50 -13.55 -12.15
C ASP A 154 2.90 -14.18 -13.50
N GLN A 155 2.59 -15.44 -13.74
CA GLN A 155 2.93 -16.13 -14.98
C GLN A 155 1.76 -16.07 -15.97
N ARG A 156 2.08 -15.94 -17.26
CA ARG A 156 1.09 -16.07 -18.33
C ARG A 156 0.52 -17.48 -18.36
N TRP A 157 -0.78 -17.58 -18.50
CA TRP A 157 -1.51 -18.85 -18.48
C TRP A 157 -2.48 -18.97 -19.64
N ARG A 158 -2.51 -20.14 -20.31
CA ARG A 158 -3.38 -20.43 -21.46
C ARG A 158 -3.08 -19.54 -22.67
N GLN A 159 -4.11 -19.21 -23.44
CA GLN A 159 -4.01 -18.40 -24.64
C GLN A 159 -3.86 -16.92 -24.28
N HIS A 160 -2.87 -16.29 -24.87
CA HIS A 160 -2.71 -14.85 -24.87
C HIS A 160 -2.84 -14.33 -26.31
N VAL A 161 -3.43 -13.15 -26.44
CA VAL A 161 -3.56 -12.43 -27.69
C VAL A 161 -2.68 -11.20 -27.64
N SER A 162 -1.68 -11.16 -28.53
CA SER A 162 -0.83 -9.98 -28.65
C SER A 162 -1.27 -9.19 -29.88
N LEU A 163 -1.39 -7.87 -29.71
CA LEU A 163 -1.68 -6.91 -30.75
C LEU A 163 -0.52 -5.91 -30.83
N SER A 164 0.15 -5.90 -31.97
CA SER A 164 1.21 -4.93 -32.22
C SER A 164 0.65 -3.57 -32.63
N VAL A 165 1.45 -2.52 -32.43
CA VAL A 165 1.13 -1.14 -32.87
C VAL A 165 0.85 -1.06 -34.38
N ASN A 166 1.43 -1.98 -35.18
CA ASN A 166 1.20 -2.09 -36.63
C ASN A 166 -0.03 -2.93 -37.03
N GLY A 167 -0.84 -3.33 -36.04
CA GLY A 167 -2.08 -4.08 -36.25
C GLY A 167 -1.92 -5.60 -36.43
N PHE A 168 -0.73 -6.16 -36.29
CA PHE A 168 -0.55 -7.61 -36.33
C PHE A 168 -1.11 -8.26 -35.07
N VAL A 169 -1.89 -9.33 -35.24
CA VAL A 169 -2.45 -10.14 -34.16
C VAL A 169 -1.68 -11.45 -34.07
N THR A 170 -1.22 -11.79 -32.90
CA THR A 170 -0.51 -13.06 -32.64
C THR A 170 -1.17 -13.77 -31.47
N PHE A 171 -1.42 -15.09 -31.64
CA PHE A 171 -1.91 -15.94 -30.57
C PHE A 171 -0.75 -16.74 -29.99
N ARG A 172 -0.61 -16.71 -28.67
CA ARG A 172 0.41 -17.46 -27.93
C ARG A 172 -0.25 -18.34 -26.90
N PHE A 173 0.25 -19.56 -26.72
CA PHE A 173 -0.24 -20.50 -25.71
C PHE A 173 0.84 -20.70 -24.66
N TYR A 174 0.48 -20.53 -23.40
CA TYR A 174 1.35 -20.71 -22.25
C TYR A 174 0.80 -21.84 -21.38
N TYR A 175 1.70 -22.71 -20.94
CA TYR A 175 1.40 -23.81 -20.05
C TYR A 175 2.09 -23.57 -18.70
N PHE A 176 1.36 -23.76 -17.64
CA PHE A 176 1.92 -23.68 -16.30
C PHE A 176 2.80 -24.91 -16.05
N VAL A 177 4.08 -24.70 -15.87
CA VAL A 177 4.99 -25.74 -15.39
C VAL A 177 5.07 -25.54 -13.88
N ASN A 178 4.45 -26.43 -13.11
CA ASN A 178 4.59 -26.42 -11.66
C ASN A 178 6.04 -26.74 -11.31
N PRO A 179 6.83 -25.83 -10.74
CA PRO A 179 8.23 -26.08 -10.42
C PRO A 179 8.44 -27.13 -9.31
N ASN A 180 7.35 -27.62 -8.72
CA ASN A 180 7.36 -28.60 -7.64
C ASN A 180 6.80 -30.00 -8.06
N LEU A 181 6.68 -30.28 -9.36
CA LEU A 181 6.37 -31.61 -9.89
C LEU A 181 7.58 -32.20 -10.61
#